data_7747014e10213542226d4bfaab0ca6b0
#
_entry.id   7747014e10213542226d4bfaab0ca6b0
#
_cell.length_a   1.000
_cell.length_b   1.000
_cell.length_c   1.000
_cell.angle_alpha   90.00
_cell.angle_beta   90.00
_cell.angle_gamma   90.00
#
_symmetry.space_group_name_H-M   'P 1'
#
loop_
_entity.id
_entity.type
_entity.pdbx_description
1 polymer ?
#
loop_
_entity_poly.entity_id
_entity_poly.type
_entity_poly.pdbx_seq_one_letter_code
_entity_poly.pdbx_strand_id
1 'polypeptide(L)'
;MHETPQELQELQALLENSLSRSTSHLRSIVTENTLTAERLTRILTGMCTLALSTVTAKGEPRISGADGHFLHGKWHFGTARTAAKARHLAARPAASVAHMRGEDLGVFTHGTVEILNPEDADPAPDWPDLLAHLKDFYGHDPFDWDNEVVYYRLRPHWMTVYAPAQVEGPATSRLTE
;
A
#
# COMPACT_ATOMS: atom_id res chain seq x y z
N MET A 1 13.81 -1.38 7.16
CA MET A 1 12.66 -0.91 7.95
C MET A 1 12.75 0.60 8.01
N HIS A 2 11.73 1.29 7.57
CA HIS A 2 11.69 2.75 7.46
C HIS A 2 10.87 3.40 8.58
N GLU A 3 10.15 2.57 9.35
CA GLU A 3 9.23 3.01 10.39
C GLU A 3 9.98 3.39 11.67
N THR A 4 9.56 4.52 12.25
CA THR A 4 9.91 4.92 13.62
C THR A 4 9.17 4.05 14.64
N PRO A 5 9.63 4.01 15.91
CA PRO A 5 8.88 3.30 16.97
C PRO A 5 7.44 3.78 17.12
N GLN A 6 7.18 5.07 16.93
CA GLN A 6 5.84 5.63 17.00
C GLN A 6 4.96 5.11 15.84
N GLU A 7 5.47 5.09 14.60
CA GLU A 7 4.74 4.59 13.43
C GLU A 7 4.43 3.10 13.55
N LEU A 8 5.34 2.31 14.15
CA LEU A 8 5.08 0.90 14.46
C LEU A 8 3.94 0.75 15.49
N GLN A 9 3.89 1.59 16.52
CA GLN A 9 2.79 1.58 17.48
C GLN A 9 1.46 1.99 16.84
N GLU A 10 1.45 3.00 15.99
CA GLU A 10 0.26 3.44 15.24
C GLU A 10 -0.24 2.33 14.30
N LEU A 11 0.67 1.67 13.59
CA LEU A 11 0.32 0.53 12.72
C LEU A 11 -0.23 -0.64 13.52
N GLN A 12 0.38 -0.98 14.66
CA GLN A 12 -0.11 -2.04 15.53
C GLN A 12 -1.52 -1.73 16.04
N ALA A 13 -1.74 -0.51 16.50
CA ALA A 13 -3.06 -0.06 16.95
C ALA A 13 -4.11 -0.10 15.82
N LEU A 14 -3.72 0.24 14.57
CA LEU A 14 -4.60 0.14 13.40
C LEU A 14 -5.02 -1.31 13.15
N LEU A 15 -4.07 -2.26 13.18
CA LEU A 15 -4.35 -3.70 12.98
C LEU A 15 -5.31 -4.23 14.05
N GLU A 16 -5.04 -3.96 15.33
CA GLU A 16 -5.86 -4.38 16.46
C GLU A 16 -7.26 -3.77 16.42
N ASN A 17 -7.37 -2.47 16.17
CA ASN A 17 -8.64 -1.77 16.05
C ASN A 17 -9.46 -2.25 14.84
N SER A 18 -8.80 -2.58 13.73
CA SER A 18 -9.48 -3.12 12.55
C SER A 18 -10.05 -4.49 12.83
N LEU A 19 -9.26 -5.37 13.46
CA LEU A 19 -9.69 -6.70 13.81
C LEU A 19 -10.82 -6.69 14.85
N SER A 20 -10.73 -5.85 15.88
CA SER A 20 -11.76 -5.74 16.93
C SER A 20 -13.13 -5.32 16.38
N ARG A 21 -13.16 -4.46 15.36
CA ARG A 21 -14.39 -4.00 14.69
C ARG A 21 -14.86 -4.90 13.55
N SER A 22 -14.12 -5.94 13.24
CA SER A 22 -14.45 -6.88 12.17
C SER A 22 -15.57 -7.84 12.59
N THR A 23 -16.17 -8.54 11.61
CA THR A 23 -17.17 -9.57 11.87
C THR A 23 -16.58 -10.73 12.67
N SER A 24 -17.44 -11.47 13.38
CA SER A 24 -17.01 -12.68 14.10
C SER A 24 -16.34 -13.71 13.17
N HIS A 25 -16.85 -13.81 11.94
CA HIS A 25 -16.28 -14.69 10.92
C HIS A 25 -14.84 -14.26 10.56
N LEU A 26 -14.60 -12.99 10.29
CA LEU A 26 -13.23 -12.53 9.97
C LEU A 26 -12.29 -12.71 11.16
N ARG A 27 -12.75 -12.41 12.37
CA ARG A 27 -11.97 -12.65 13.59
C ARG A 27 -11.59 -14.12 13.77
N SER A 28 -12.51 -15.06 13.53
CA SER A 28 -12.20 -16.50 13.67
C SER A 28 -11.15 -17.01 12.68
N ILE A 29 -10.97 -16.32 11.55
CA ILE A 29 -9.95 -16.65 10.55
C ILE A 29 -8.61 -15.99 10.88
N VAL A 30 -8.63 -14.73 11.27
CA VAL A 30 -7.44 -13.87 11.33
C VAL A 30 -6.74 -13.89 12.68
N THR A 31 -7.47 -14.07 13.80
CA THR A 31 -6.91 -13.87 15.15
C THR A 31 -5.62 -14.66 15.41
N GLU A 32 -5.56 -15.92 15.01
CA GLU A 32 -4.38 -16.78 15.18
C GLU A 32 -3.42 -16.74 13.97
N ASN A 33 -3.82 -16.09 12.89
CA ASN A 33 -3.14 -16.05 11.61
C ASN A 33 -2.79 -14.62 11.21
N THR A 34 -2.37 -13.79 12.13
CA THR A 34 -2.00 -12.39 11.86
C THR A 34 -0.53 -12.13 12.19
N LEU A 35 -0.04 -10.95 11.80
CA LEU A 35 1.32 -10.51 12.07
C LEU A 35 1.30 -9.26 12.96
N THR A 36 2.36 -9.08 13.75
CA THR A 36 2.63 -7.79 14.40
C THR A 36 3.05 -6.75 13.35
N ALA A 37 2.87 -5.48 13.67
CA ALA A 37 3.31 -4.36 12.81
C ALA A 37 4.79 -4.49 12.43
N GLU A 38 5.65 -4.81 13.40
CA GLU A 38 7.08 -4.98 13.22
C GLU A 38 7.43 -6.13 12.24
N ARG A 39 6.71 -7.24 12.31
CA ARG A 39 6.91 -8.36 11.40
C ARG A 39 6.38 -8.04 10.01
N LEU A 40 5.22 -7.38 9.94
CA LEU A 40 4.60 -6.97 8.68
C LEU A 40 5.52 -6.03 7.88
N THR A 41 6.10 -5.01 8.51
CA THR A 41 6.98 -4.06 7.83
C THR A 41 8.25 -4.73 7.27
N ARG A 42 8.78 -5.75 7.96
CA ARG A 42 9.91 -6.55 7.45
C ARG A 42 9.54 -7.38 6.21
N ILE A 43 8.33 -7.94 6.20
CA ILE A 43 7.86 -8.78 5.09
C ILE A 43 7.51 -7.94 3.86
N LEU A 44 6.99 -6.73 4.04
CA LEU A 44 6.59 -5.82 2.96
C LEU A 44 7.73 -4.93 2.46
N THR A 45 8.97 -5.36 2.61
CA THR A 45 10.15 -4.64 2.09
C THR A 45 10.21 -4.73 0.57
N GLY A 46 10.55 -3.62 -0.08
CA GLY A 46 10.68 -3.50 -1.53
C GLY A 46 9.34 -3.32 -2.24
N MET A 47 9.31 -3.59 -3.54
CA MET A 47 8.11 -3.45 -4.35
C MET A 47 7.15 -4.62 -4.11
N CYS A 48 5.90 -4.27 -3.85
CA CYS A 48 4.79 -5.18 -3.69
C CYS A 48 3.74 -4.92 -4.78
N THR A 49 3.37 -5.94 -5.55
CA THR A 49 2.26 -5.80 -6.48
C THR A 49 0.94 -5.65 -5.72
N LEU A 50 0.22 -4.57 -6.00
CA LEU A 50 -1.07 -4.26 -5.39
C LEU A 50 -2.22 -4.50 -6.36
N ALA A 51 -3.27 -5.15 -5.89
CA ALA A 51 -4.61 -5.05 -6.48
C ALA A 51 -5.29 -3.80 -5.92
N LEU A 52 -5.29 -2.72 -6.71
CA LEU A 52 -5.87 -1.43 -6.32
C LEU A 52 -7.32 -1.33 -6.79
N SER A 53 -8.24 -1.18 -5.87
CA SER A 53 -9.65 -0.93 -6.14
C SER A 53 -9.97 0.56 -6.06
N THR A 54 -10.60 1.08 -7.11
CA THR A 54 -11.11 2.45 -7.22
C THR A 54 -12.57 2.43 -7.64
N VAL A 55 -13.27 3.56 -7.57
CA VAL A 55 -14.71 3.64 -7.86
C VAL A 55 -14.97 4.62 -9.01
N THR A 56 -15.75 4.17 -10.01
CA THR A 56 -16.20 4.99 -11.13
C THR A 56 -17.24 6.04 -10.71
N ALA A 57 -17.55 7.00 -11.59
CA ALA A 57 -18.63 7.96 -11.37
C ALA A 57 -20.01 7.33 -11.15
N LYS A 58 -20.20 6.09 -11.63
CA LYS A 58 -21.46 5.33 -11.46
C LYS A 58 -21.49 4.46 -10.20
N GLY A 59 -20.43 4.54 -9.34
CA GLY A 59 -20.31 3.72 -8.14
C GLY A 59 -19.82 2.30 -8.41
N GLU A 60 -19.37 1.98 -9.64
CA GLU A 60 -18.85 0.66 -9.96
C GLU A 60 -17.41 0.50 -9.47
N PRO A 61 -17.07 -0.58 -8.74
CA PRO A 61 -15.70 -0.86 -8.37
C PRO A 61 -14.87 -1.27 -9.61
N ARG A 62 -13.60 -0.85 -9.62
CA ARG A 62 -12.61 -1.22 -10.63
C ARG A 62 -11.33 -1.65 -9.96
N ILE A 63 -10.80 -2.81 -10.34
CA ILE A 63 -9.51 -3.31 -9.88
C ILE A 63 -8.48 -3.10 -10.98
N SER A 64 -7.28 -2.69 -10.58
CA SER A 64 -6.11 -2.57 -11.45
C SER A 64 -4.83 -2.87 -10.67
N GLY A 65 -3.77 -3.29 -11.37
CA GLY A 65 -2.46 -3.44 -10.77
C GLY A 65 -1.81 -2.08 -10.46
N ALA A 66 -0.99 -2.05 -9.43
CA ALA A 66 -0.07 -0.96 -9.14
C ALA A 66 1.17 -1.51 -8.43
N ASP A 67 2.33 -0.90 -8.69
CA ASP A 67 3.55 -1.18 -7.96
C ASP A 67 3.52 -0.36 -6.68
N GLY A 68 3.54 -1.04 -5.55
CA GLY A 68 3.41 -0.42 -4.24
C GLY A 68 4.65 -0.58 -3.38
N HIS A 69 4.92 0.42 -2.56
CA HIS A 69 5.93 0.37 -1.49
C HIS A 69 5.23 0.59 -0.15
N PHE A 70 5.55 -0.25 0.82
CA PHE A 70 5.03 -0.10 2.17
C PHE A 70 6.08 0.60 3.03
N LEU A 71 5.85 1.87 3.32
CA LEU A 71 6.79 2.74 4.03
C LEU A 71 6.03 3.56 5.07
N HIS A 72 6.62 3.73 6.25
CA HIS A 72 6.00 4.50 7.34
C HIS A 72 4.59 4.01 7.70
N GLY A 73 4.39 2.67 7.65
CA GLY A 73 3.11 2.05 7.94
C GLY A 73 2.00 2.30 6.90
N LYS A 74 2.35 2.76 5.69
CA LYS A 74 1.38 3.14 4.64
C LYS A 74 1.81 2.64 3.27
N TRP A 75 0.83 2.39 2.41
CA TRP A 75 1.06 2.09 1.01
C TRP A 75 1.31 3.37 0.20
N HIS A 76 2.37 3.33 -0.61
CA HIS A 76 2.71 4.35 -1.62
C HIS A 76 2.72 3.68 -2.99
N PHE A 77 2.11 4.30 -3.98
CA PHE A 77 2.06 3.77 -5.35
C PHE A 77 1.95 4.89 -6.38
N GLY A 78 2.45 4.62 -7.57
CA GLY A 78 2.40 5.54 -8.71
C GLY A 78 1.52 5.04 -9.85
N THR A 79 1.09 5.97 -10.70
CA THR A 79 0.45 5.66 -11.99
C THR A 79 0.52 6.87 -12.92
N ALA A 80 0.37 6.66 -14.23
CA ALA A 80 0.22 7.77 -15.16
C ALA A 80 -1.00 8.64 -14.80
N ARG A 81 -0.88 9.96 -14.86
CA ARG A 81 -1.98 10.91 -14.59
C ARG A 81 -3.17 10.69 -15.52
N THR A 82 -2.91 10.24 -16.75
CA THR A 82 -3.92 9.92 -17.75
C THR A 82 -4.66 8.60 -17.50
N ALA A 83 -4.17 7.75 -16.58
CA ALA A 83 -4.79 6.47 -16.27
C ALA A 83 -6.21 6.62 -15.69
N ALA A 84 -7.09 5.66 -15.99
CA ALA A 84 -8.45 5.67 -15.46
C ALA A 84 -8.48 5.70 -13.93
N LYS A 85 -7.59 4.95 -13.27
CA LYS A 85 -7.47 4.93 -11.81
C LYS A 85 -7.09 6.30 -11.24
N ALA A 86 -6.21 7.08 -11.89
CA ALA A 86 -5.88 8.43 -11.48
C ALA A 86 -7.11 9.36 -11.51
N ARG A 87 -7.90 9.31 -12.60
CA ARG A 87 -9.15 10.07 -12.69
C ARG A 87 -10.19 9.66 -11.63
N HIS A 88 -10.26 8.35 -11.31
CA HIS A 88 -11.14 7.88 -10.25
C HIS A 88 -10.72 8.44 -8.89
N LEU A 89 -9.44 8.36 -8.56
CA LEU A 89 -8.88 8.79 -7.27
C LEU A 89 -8.96 10.31 -7.09
N ALA A 90 -8.74 11.09 -8.16
CA ALA A 90 -8.91 12.55 -8.10
C ALA A 90 -10.35 12.97 -7.74
N ALA A 91 -11.35 12.26 -8.25
CA ALA A 91 -12.75 12.57 -8.00
C ALA A 91 -13.31 11.90 -6.72
N ARG A 92 -12.79 10.74 -6.34
CA ARG A 92 -13.24 9.90 -5.21
C ARG A 92 -12.02 9.24 -4.58
N PRO A 93 -11.41 9.87 -3.57
CA PRO A 93 -10.12 9.44 -3.04
C PRO A 93 -10.19 8.16 -2.17
N ALA A 94 -11.38 7.64 -1.89
CA ALA A 94 -11.52 6.36 -1.20
C ALA A 94 -11.00 5.21 -2.08
N ALA A 95 -10.14 4.38 -1.52
CA ALA A 95 -9.52 3.27 -2.20
C ALA A 95 -9.29 2.08 -1.27
N SER A 96 -9.16 0.91 -1.90
CA SER A 96 -8.74 -0.30 -1.20
C SER A 96 -7.59 -0.94 -1.95
N VAL A 97 -6.63 -1.49 -1.23
CA VAL A 97 -5.55 -2.28 -1.80
C VAL A 97 -5.49 -3.65 -1.16
N ALA A 98 -5.12 -4.64 -1.97
CA ALA A 98 -4.74 -5.96 -1.50
C ALA A 98 -3.34 -6.31 -2.05
N HIS A 99 -2.48 -6.82 -1.17
CA HIS A 99 -1.26 -7.51 -1.52
C HIS A 99 -1.37 -8.96 -1.08
N MET A 100 -1.16 -9.90 -2.00
CA MET A 100 -1.30 -11.32 -1.72
C MET A 100 -0.10 -12.11 -2.25
N ARG A 101 0.33 -13.10 -1.48
CA ARG A 101 1.36 -14.09 -1.87
C ARG A 101 0.77 -15.48 -1.73
N GLY A 102 0.09 -15.95 -2.78
CA GLY A 102 -0.60 -17.23 -2.73
C GLY A 102 -1.54 -17.33 -1.53
N GLU A 103 -1.44 -18.43 -0.79
CA GLU A 103 -2.18 -18.68 0.45
C GLU A 103 -1.41 -18.26 1.72
N ASP A 104 -0.15 -17.83 1.57
CA ASP A 104 0.75 -17.59 2.71
C ASP A 104 0.60 -16.19 3.31
N LEU A 105 0.18 -15.23 2.51
CA LEU A 105 0.02 -13.84 2.95
C LEU A 105 -1.12 -13.15 2.23
N GLY A 106 -1.99 -12.50 2.98
CA GLY A 106 -2.97 -11.53 2.49
C GLY A 106 -2.93 -10.26 3.33
N VAL A 107 -2.68 -9.12 2.71
CA VAL A 107 -2.72 -7.80 3.36
C VAL A 107 -3.79 -6.97 2.69
N PHE A 108 -4.83 -6.59 3.44
CA PHE A 108 -5.98 -5.86 2.93
C PHE A 108 -6.07 -4.52 3.65
N THR A 109 -6.12 -3.44 2.90
CA THR A 109 -6.13 -2.07 3.45
C THR A 109 -7.21 -1.24 2.79
N HIS A 110 -8.01 -0.55 3.59
CA HIS A 110 -8.98 0.45 3.14
C HIS A 110 -8.58 1.82 3.67
N GLY A 111 -8.70 2.84 2.83
CA GLY A 111 -8.29 4.17 3.22
C GLY A 111 -8.71 5.25 2.22
N THR A 112 -8.09 6.40 2.38
CA THR A 112 -8.23 7.55 1.50
C THR A 112 -6.86 7.91 0.95
N VAL A 113 -6.77 8.11 -0.37
CA VAL A 113 -5.51 8.50 -0.99
C VAL A 113 -5.25 9.99 -0.85
N GLU A 114 -3.98 10.32 -0.71
CA GLU A 114 -3.41 11.65 -0.77
C GLU A 114 -2.44 11.71 -1.96
N ILE A 115 -2.51 12.76 -2.76
CA ILE A 115 -1.57 13.01 -3.86
C ILE A 115 -0.28 13.59 -3.25
N LEU A 116 0.86 13.02 -3.60
CA LEU A 116 2.16 13.43 -3.06
C LEU A 116 2.89 14.45 -3.93
N ASN A 117 2.65 14.43 -5.25
CA ASN A 117 3.23 15.33 -6.23
C ASN A 117 2.14 15.95 -7.12
N PRO A 118 1.27 16.82 -6.57
CA PRO A 118 0.25 17.52 -7.36
C PRO A 118 0.90 18.43 -8.41
N GLU A 119 0.16 18.77 -9.48
CA GLU A 119 0.64 19.67 -10.53
C GLU A 119 0.53 21.15 -10.13
N ASP A 120 -0.58 21.50 -9.48
CA ASP A 120 -0.97 22.89 -9.21
C ASP A 120 -0.77 23.31 -7.75
N ALA A 121 0.00 22.54 -6.97
CA ALA A 121 0.27 22.80 -5.57
C ALA A 121 1.64 22.28 -5.14
N ASP A 122 2.12 22.71 -3.98
CA ASP A 122 3.34 22.20 -3.39
C ASP A 122 3.21 20.68 -3.12
N PRO A 123 4.27 19.91 -3.38
CA PRO A 123 4.28 18.48 -3.07
C PRO A 123 4.18 18.24 -1.56
N ALA A 124 3.80 17.03 -1.19
CA ALA A 124 3.80 16.63 0.21
C ALA A 124 5.19 16.83 0.83
N PRO A 125 5.28 17.25 2.11
CA PRO A 125 6.57 17.58 2.74
C PRO A 125 7.60 16.45 2.70
N ASP A 126 7.16 15.20 2.74
CA ASP A 126 7.99 13.99 2.70
C ASP A 126 8.16 13.42 1.27
N TRP A 127 7.63 14.09 0.25
CA TRP A 127 7.80 13.67 -1.13
C TRP A 127 9.27 13.57 -1.57
N PRO A 128 10.19 14.50 -1.23
CA PRO A 128 11.59 14.38 -1.61
C PRO A 128 12.25 13.10 -1.07
N ASP A 129 11.93 12.69 0.16
CA ASP A 129 12.50 11.49 0.78
C ASP A 129 11.94 10.21 0.11
N LEU A 130 10.64 10.20 -0.19
CA LEU A 130 10.04 9.10 -0.94
C LEU A 130 10.63 8.98 -2.34
N LEU A 131 10.79 10.10 -3.06
CA LEU A 131 11.40 10.10 -4.39
C LEU A 131 12.83 9.59 -4.36
N ALA A 132 13.62 10.00 -3.36
CA ALA A 132 14.98 9.51 -3.16
C ALA A 132 15.00 7.97 -2.93
N HIS A 133 14.09 7.47 -2.09
CA HIS A 133 13.93 6.03 -1.87
C HIS A 133 13.59 5.27 -3.16
N LEU A 134 12.66 5.80 -3.98
CA LEU A 134 12.27 5.17 -5.25
C LEU A 134 13.44 5.15 -6.25
N LYS A 135 14.20 6.26 -6.35
CA LYS A 135 15.40 6.33 -7.19
C LYS A 135 16.46 5.32 -6.77
N ASP A 136 16.71 5.19 -5.48
CA ASP A 136 17.65 4.20 -4.94
C ASP A 136 17.19 2.77 -5.22
N PHE A 137 15.90 2.49 -5.02
CA PHE A 137 15.33 1.17 -5.24
C PHE A 137 15.35 0.73 -6.71
N TYR A 138 14.94 1.61 -7.63
CA TYR A 138 14.86 1.30 -9.07
C TYR A 138 16.17 1.53 -9.82
N GLY A 139 17.12 2.27 -9.26
CA GLY A 139 18.38 2.64 -9.92
C GLY A 139 18.23 3.69 -11.02
N HIS A 140 17.06 4.29 -11.17
CA HIS A 140 16.77 5.35 -12.14
C HIS A 140 15.66 6.28 -11.61
N ASP A 141 15.44 7.41 -12.29
CA ASP A 141 14.34 8.31 -11.95
C ASP A 141 13.00 7.66 -12.31
N PRO A 142 12.03 7.57 -11.39
CA PRO A 142 10.70 7.05 -11.70
C PRO A 142 9.95 7.82 -12.79
N PHE A 143 10.37 9.04 -13.11
CA PHE A 143 9.82 9.85 -14.20
C PHE A 143 10.47 9.59 -15.57
N ASP A 144 11.52 8.77 -15.65
CA ASP A 144 12.19 8.49 -16.93
C ASP A 144 11.31 7.73 -17.94
N TRP A 145 10.34 6.93 -17.46
CA TRP A 145 9.42 6.19 -18.33
C TRP A 145 8.17 6.98 -18.71
N ASP A 146 7.73 7.92 -17.87
CA ASP A 146 6.59 8.81 -18.12
C ASP A 146 6.72 10.05 -17.24
N ASN A 147 6.85 11.24 -17.84
CA ASN A 147 6.93 12.50 -17.12
C ASN A 147 5.61 12.87 -16.40
N GLU A 148 4.52 12.20 -16.73
CA GLU A 148 3.19 12.46 -16.18
C GLU A 148 2.77 11.44 -15.11
N VAL A 149 3.69 11.03 -14.24
CA VAL A 149 3.38 10.12 -13.13
C VAL A 149 2.84 10.91 -11.94
N VAL A 150 1.75 10.41 -11.37
CA VAL A 150 1.23 10.86 -10.08
C VAL A 150 1.46 9.77 -9.03
N TYR A 151 1.98 10.19 -7.88
CA TYR A 151 2.20 9.33 -6.72
C TYR A 151 1.16 9.60 -5.64
N TYR A 152 0.74 8.53 -5.01
CA TYR A 152 -0.26 8.51 -3.96
C TYR A 152 0.28 7.84 -2.71
N ARG A 153 -0.20 8.32 -1.56
CA ARG A 153 -0.14 7.61 -0.28
C ARG A 153 -1.55 7.22 0.13
N LEU A 154 -1.77 5.96 0.46
CA LEU A 154 -3.02 5.51 1.07
C LEU A 154 -2.94 5.74 2.59
N ARG A 155 -3.76 6.64 3.11
CA ARG A 155 -3.98 6.85 4.54
C ARG A 155 -4.98 5.80 5.04
N PRO A 156 -4.53 4.77 5.77
CA PRO A 156 -5.40 3.67 6.14
C PRO A 156 -6.31 4.08 7.30
N HIS A 157 -7.56 3.62 7.24
CA HIS A 157 -8.47 3.65 8.38
C HIS A 157 -8.89 2.23 8.81
N TRP A 158 -8.53 1.22 8.02
CA TRP A 158 -8.72 -0.19 8.30
C TRP A 158 -7.65 -1.02 7.58
N MET A 159 -7.09 -1.99 8.30
CA MET A 159 -6.11 -2.92 7.75
C MET A 159 -6.21 -4.27 8.46
N THR A 160 -6.19 -5.37 7.70
CA THR A 160 -6.04 -6.72 8.23
C THR A 160 -4.95 -7.47 7.49
N VAL A 161 -4.36 -8.41 8.21
CA VAL A 161 -3.32 -9.29 7.70
C VAL A 161 -3.71 -10.72 7.98
N TYR A 162 -3.67 -11.56 6.97
CA TYR A 162 -3.81 -13.01 7.07
C TYR A 162 -2.49 -13.66 6.71
N ALA A 163 -1.91 -14.43 7.62
CA ALA A 163 -0.62 -15.11 7.43
C ALA A 163 -0.62 -16.43 8.20
N PRO A 164 -1.25 -17.52 7.66
CA PRO A 164 -1.45 -18.79 8.37
C PRO A 164 -0.16 -19.59 8.56
N ALA A 165 0.82 -19.35 7.71
CA ALA A 165 2.14 -19.95 7.84
C ALA A 165 3.15 -18.92 8.35
N GLN A 166 4.29 -19.38 8.87
CA GLN A 166 5.41 -18.48 9.17
C GLN A 166 5.98 -17.94 7.87
N VAL A 167 5.49 -16.77 7.43
CA VAL A 167 6.03 -16.09 6.24
C VAL A 167 7.39 -15.53 6.60
N GLU A 168 8.45 -16.02 5.96
CA GLU A 168 9.81 -15.52 6.11
C GLU A 168 10.22 -14.68 4.90
N GLY A 169 10.74 -13.49 5.15
CA GLY A 169 11.48 -12.65 4.22
C GLY A 169 10.69 -11.88 3.17
N PRO A 170 11.37 -10.94 2.47
CA PRO A 170 10.82 -10.23 1.32
C PRO A 170 10.57 -11.21 0.18
N ALA A 171 9.54 -10.92 -0.64
CA ALA A 171 9.36 -11.64 -1.89
C ALA A 171 10.55 -11.35 -2.81
N THR A 172 11.58 -12.17 -2.75
CA THR A 172 12.57 -12.19 -3.80
C THR A 172 11.89 -12.73 -5.05
N SER A 173 11.43 -11.85 -5.94
CA SER A 173 11.22 -12.21 -7.33
C SER A 173 12.61 -12.60 -7.87
N ARG A 174 12.93 -13.88 -7.82
CA ARG A 174 13.97 -14.39 -8.70
C ARG A 174 13.39 -14.33 -10.11
N LEU A 175 13.65 -13.23 -10.80
CA LEU A 175 13.73 -13.25 -12.24
C LEU A 175 15.00 -14.08 -12.54
N THR A 176 14.86 -15.38 -12.57
CA THR A 176 15.83 -16.24 -13.23
C THR A 176 15.44 -16.26 -14.70
N GLU A 177 16.39 -15.84 -15.49
CA GLU A 177 16.57 -15.81 -16.94
C GLU A 177 15.71 -16.79 -17.74
#